data_9825641b9a2e1ecaa8c13ca3c085c148
#
_entry.id   9825641b9a2e1ecaa8c13ca3c085c148
#
_cell.length_a   1.000
_cell.length_b   1.000
_cell.length_c   1.000
_cell.angle_alpha   90.00
_cell.angle_beta   90.00
_cell.angle_gamma   90.00
#
_symmetry.space_group_name_H-M   'P 1'
#
loop_
_entity.id
_entity.type
_entity.pdbx_description
1 polymer ?
#
loop_
_entity_poly.entity_id
_entity_poly.type
_entity_poly.pdbx_seq_one_letter_code
_entity_poly.pdbx_strand_id
1 'polypeptide(L)'
;NLQRIFILDEAHRGYKPGGCFLANLFDADKDAIKIALTGTPLLKEERASCKVFGDYLHTYYYDKSIADGYTLKIIREDIETSYKERMSDVYDKLDALVQKKDIKKSEIIEHPSYVNELARYIMKDLKEFRQIQGDDTLGGMVICETSEQARRLYHIFQEEWEKYQPTPIKVKLPDGTTVLGEPLVDYKCKYRPLKAGIILHDTDDKETRKQIVKDFK
;
A
#
# COMPACT_ATOMS: atom_id res chain seq x y z
N ASN A 1 -36.61 -23.02 -24.87
CA ASN A 1 -36.04 -22.83 -23.53
C ASN A 1 -34.58 -22.39 -23.71
N LEU A 2 -34.27 -21.19 -23.22
CA LEU A 2 -32.89 -20.67 -23.22
C LEU A 2 -32.22 -21.08 -21.90
N GLN A 3 -31.14 -21.88 -22.02
CA GLN A 3 -30.26 -22.16 -20.87
C GLN A 3 -29.45 -20.91 -20.56
N ARG A 4 -29.56 -20.37 -19.34
CA ARG A 4 -28.76 -19.26 -18.87
C ARG A 4 -27.55 -19.73 -18.09
N ILE A 5 -26.45 -19.01 -18.23
CA ILE A 5 -25.22 -19.21 -17.47
C ILE A 5 -24.88 -17.90 -16.79
N PHE A 6 -24.78 -17.89 -15.48
CA PHE A 6 -24.27 -16.77 -14.70
C PHE A 6 -22.80 -17.00 -14.34
N ILE A 7 -21.94 -16.09 -14.73
CA ILE A 7 -20.54 -16.06 -14.34
C ILE A 7 -20.39 -14.98 -13.29
N LEU A 8 -20.00 -15.35 -12.07
CA LEU A 8 -19.94 -14.50 -10.90
C LEU A 8 -18.47 -14.23 -10.57
N ASP A 9 -17.99 -13.07 -10.94
CA ASP A 9 -16.62 -12.65 -10.58
C ASP A 9 -16.56 -12.14 -9.14
N GLU A 10 -15.39 -12.31 -8.50
CA GLU A 10 -15.16 -11.96 -7.09
C GLU A 10 -16.21 -12.56 -6.13
N ALA A 11 -16.57 -13.83 -6.36
CA ALA A 11 -17.66 -14.51 -5.67
C ALA A 11 -17.50 -14.61 -4.14
N HIS A 12 -16.28 -14.33 -3.61
CA HIS A 12 -16.05 -14.20 -2.17
C HIS A 12 -16.70 -12.96 -1.57
N ARG A 13 -17.11 -11.96 -2.39
CA ARG A 13 -17.74 -10.72 -1.95
C ARG A 13 -19.25 -10.81 -2.09
N GLY A 14 -19.98 -10.98 -1.02
CA GLY A 14 -21.44 -10.82 -1.03
C GLY A 14 -22.25 -12.11 -1.21
N TYR A 15 -21.66 -13.24 -1.61
CA TYR A 15 -22.38 -14.51 -1.78
C TYR A 15 -22.21 -15.43 -0.56
N LYS A 16 -22.51 -14.87 0.62
CA LYS A 16 -22.49 -15.66 1.87
C LYS A 16 -23.71 -16.56 1.96
N PRO A 17 -23.57 -17.78 2.49
CA PRO A 17 -24.73 -18.65 2.77
C PRO A 17 -25.77 -17.90 3.62
N GLY A 18 -27.03 -17.88 3.17
CA GLY A 18 -28.11 -17.14 3.80
C GLY A 18 -28.13 -15.62 3.56
N GLY A 19 -27.24 -15.07 2.72
CA GLY A 19 -27.25 -13.66 2.34
C GLY A 19 -28.26 -13.32 1.25
N CYS A 20 -28.78 -12.08 1.25
CA CYS A 20 -29.78 -11.62 0.29
C CYS A 20 -29.31 -11.69 -1.17
N PHE A 21 -28.02 -11.42 -1.45
CA PHE A 21 -27.46 -11.51 -2.80
C PHE A 21 -27.53 -12.94 -3.36
N LEU A 22 -27.24 -13.93 -2.53
CA LEU A 22 -27.31 -15.32 -2.93
C LEU A 22 -28.77 -15.75 -3.17
N ALA A 23 -29.68 -15.37 -2.27
CA ALA A 23 -31.10 -15.65 -2.42
C ALA A 23 -31.65 -15.05 -3.71
N ASN A 24 -31.38 -13.77 -3.98
CA ASN A 24 -31.81 -13.07 -5.21
C ASN A 24 -31.25 -13.74 -6.47
N LEU A 25 -29.99 -14.22 -6.44
CA LEU A 25 -29.38 -14.91 -7.57
C LEU A 25 -30.09 -16.22 -7.87
N PHE A 26 -30.44 -16.99 -6.84
CA PHE A 26 -31.16 -18.26 -7.02
C PHE A 26 -32.62 -18.04 -7.43
N ASP A 27 -33.25 -16.99 -6.91
CA ASP A 27 -34.64 -16.65 -7.25
C ASP A 27 -34.77 -16.08 -8.68
N ALA A 28 -33.73 -15.40 -9.18
CA ALA A 28 -33.72 -14.84 -10.53
C ALA A 28 -33.86 -15.92 -11.62
N ASP A 29 -33.20 -17.06 -11.47
CA ASP A 29 -33.33 -18.23 -12.35
C ASP A 29 -32.81 -19.46 -11.63
N LYS A 30 -33.72 -20.34 -11.23
CA LYS A 30 -33.41 -21.60 -10.52
C LYS A 30 -32.67 -22.61 -11.38
N ASP A 31 -32.96 -22.60 -12.67
CA ASP A 31 -32.43 -23.58 -13.63
C ASP A 31 -31.14 -23.10 -14.30
N ALA A 32 -30.69 -21.90 -14.02
CA ALA A 32 -29.46 -21.38 -14.59
C ALA A 32 -28.22 -22.06 -14.00
N ILE A 33 -27.22 -22.29 -14.85
CA ILE A 33 -25.88 -22.71 -14.42
C ILE A 33 -25.19 -21.50 -13.78
N LYS A 34 -24.62 -21.71 -12.61
CA LYS A 34 -23.92 -20.64 -11.85
C LYS A 34 -22.46 -21.03 -11.65
N ILE A 35 -21.55 -20.27 -12.24
CA ILE A 35 -20.10 -20.47 -12.16
C ILE A 35 -19.51 -19.32 -11.35
N ALA A 36 -18.87 -19.65 -10.25
CA ALA A 36 -18.20 -18.68 -9.37
C ALA A 36 -16.70 -18.61 -9.67
N LEU A 37 -16.17 -17.41 -9.81
CA LEU A 37 -14.75 -17.11 -9.96
C LEU A 37 -14.26 -16.30 -8.76
N THR A 38 -13.07 -16.60 -8.25
CA THR A 38 -12.42 -15.79 -7.21
C THR A 38 -10.92 -15.99 -7.21
N GLY A 39 -10.17 -14.89 -7.13
CA GLY A 39 -8.71 -14.89 -6.94
C GLY A 39 -8.29 -15.00 -5.47
N THR A 40 -9.20 -14.79 -4.52
CA THR A 40 -8.91 -14.75 -3.08
C THR A 40 -9.95 -15.54 -2.28
N PRO A 41 -9.97 -16.90 -2.39
CA PRO A 41 -10.89 -17.71 -1.59
C PRO A 41 -10.57 -17.56 -0.10
N LEU A 42 -11.59 -17.30 0.72
CA LEU A 42 -11.43 -17.22 2.16
C LEU A 42 -11.32 -18.65 2.74
N LEU A 43 -10.15 -18.99 3.28
CA LEU A 43 -9.85 -20.34 3.77
C LEU A 43 -10.83 -20.84 4.85
N LYS A 44 -11.40 -19.96 5.66
CA LYS A 44 -12.39 -20.32 6.69
C LYS A 44 -13.81 -20.48 6.11
N GLU A 45 -14.12 -19.80 5.02
CA GLU A 45 -15.43 -19.82 4.35
C GLU A 45 -15.42 -20.69 3.10
N GLU A 46 -14.28 -21.25 2.70
CA GLU A 46 -14.10 -22.08 1.51
C GLU A 46 -15.09 -23.25 1.47
N ARG A 47 -15.29 -23.93 2.60
CA ARG A 47 -16.31 -24.99 2.71
C ARG A 47 -17.74 -24.48 2.51
N ALA A 48 -18.01 -23.24 2.85
CA ALA A 48 -19.29 -22.62 2.64
C ALA A 48 -19.51 -22.24 1.17
N SER A 49 -18.48 -21.76 0.48
CA SER A 49 -18.54 -21.49 -0.97
C SER A 49 -18.78 -22.76 -1.79
N CYS A 50 -18.12 -23.86 -1.47
CA CYS A 50 -18.36 -25.16 -2.10
C CYS A 50 -19.80 -25.69 -1.86
N LYS A 51 -20.39 -25.39 -0.69
CA LYS A 51 -21.80 -25.75 -0.43
C LYS A 51 -22.78 -24.96 -1.29
N VAL A 52 -22.38 -23.77 -1.74
CA VAL A 52 -23.25 -22.88 -2.54
C VAL A 52 -23.10 -23.14 -4.04
N PHE A 53 -21.86 -23.28 -4.51
CA PHE A 53 -21.55 -23.37 -5.95
C PHE A 53 -21.09 -24.78 -6.40
N GLY A 54 -20.91 -25.70 -5.46
CA GLY A 54 -20.38 -27.04 -5.75
C GLY A 54 -18.86 -27.09 -5.71
N ASP A 55 -18.30 -28.20 -6.19
CA ASP A 55 -16.87 -28.45 -6.18
C ASP A 55 -16.11 -27.57 -7.18
N TYR A 56 -14.82 -27.41 -6.95
CA TYR A 56 -13.95 -26.64 -7.84
C TYR A 56 -13.85 -27.30 -9.22
N LEU A 57 -14.20 -26.54 -10.25
CA LEU A 57 -13.99 -26.95 -11.64
C LEU A 57 -12.52 -26.86 -12.04
N HIS A 58 -11.82 -25.82 -11.54
CA HIS A 58 -10.42 -25.58 -11.81
C HIS A 58 -9.80 -24.76 -10.68
N THR A 59 -8.53 -25.02 -10.41
CA THR A 59 -7.71 -24.25 -9.46
C THR A 59 -6.40 -23.82 -10.12
N TYR A 60 -6.04 -22.56 -9.93
CA TYR A 60 -4.79 -21.99 -10.42
C TYR A 60 -4.14 -21.22 -9.28
N TYR A 61 -3.23 -21.89 -8.58
CA TYR A 61 -2.61 -21.36 -7.39
C TYR A 61 -1.36 -20.53 -7.71
N TYR A 62 -0.89 -19.82 -6.69
CA TYR A 62 0.22 -18.89 -6.75
C TYR A 62 1.55 -19.51 -7.20
N ASP A 63 1.87 -20.72 -6.75
CA ASP A 63 3.04 -21.50 -7.15
C ASP A 63 3.06 -21.78 -8.66
N LYS A 64 1.92 -22.20 -9.20
CA LYS A 64 1.78 -22.43 -10.64
C LYS A 64 1.85 -21.11 -11.43
N SER A 65 1.23 -20.05 -10.94
CA SER A 65 1.28 -18.74 -11.57
C SER A 65 2.69 -18.16 -11.63
N ILE A 66 3.52 -18.41 -10.59
CA ILE A 66 4.95 -18.05 -10.60
C ILE A 66 5.71 -18.88 -11.62
N ALA A 67 5.48 -20.21 -11.65
CA ALA A 67 6.15 -21.11 -12.59
C ALA A 67 5.84 -20.76 -14.05
N ASP A 68 4.60 -20.35 -14.33
CA ASP A 68 4.14 -19.91 -15.64
C ASP A 68 4.57 -18.47 -16.00
N GLY A 69 5.22 -17.75 -15.08
CA GLY A 69 5.75 -16.38 -15.29
C GLY A 69 4.70 -15.26 -15.23
N TYR A 70 3.46 -15.55 -14.80
CA TYR A 70 2.41 -14.52 -14.68
C TYR A 70 2.44 -13.75 -13.36
N THR A 71 3.05 -14.30 -12.32
CA THR A 71 3.13 -13.69 -10.99
C THR A 71 4.57 -13.65 -10.51
N LEU A 72 5.00 -12.52 -9.98
CA LEU A 72 6.32 -12.40 -9.35
C LEU A 72 6.33 -13.06 -7.98
N LYS A 73 7.46 -13.70 -7.65
CA LYS A 73 7.65 -14.26 -6.32
C LYS A 73 7.74 -13.14 -5.29
N ILE A 74 6.93 -13.22 -4.24
CA ILE A 74 7.06 -12.34 -3.08
C ILE A 74 8.16 -12.90 -2.18
N ILE A 75 9.15 -12.07 -1.89
CA ILE A 75 10.21 -12.36 -0.92
C ILE A 75 9.82 -11.62 0.36
N ARG A 76 9.66 -12.37 1.45
CA ARG A 76 9.44 -11.79 2.77
C ARG A 76 10.77 -11.58 3.44
N GLU A 77 11.06 -10.35 3.81
CA GLU A 77 12.19 -9.98 4.63
C GLU A 77 11.71 -9.50 5.99
N ASP A 78 12.45 -9.88 7.02
CA ASP A 78 12.19 -9.39 8.37
C ASP A 78 12.94 -8.06 8.57
N ILE A 79 12.35 -7.19 9.39
CA ILE A 79 12.98 -5.93 9.82
C ILE A 79 14.29 -6.25 10.58
N GLU A 80 15.35 -5.48 10.33
CA GLU A 80 16.63 -5.61 11.03
C GLU A 80 16.48 -5.63 12.55
N THR A 81 17.21 -6.53 13.21
CA THR A 81 17.13 -6.72 14.66
C THR A 81 17.43 -5.44 15.43
N SER A 82 18.46 -4.69 15.00
CA SER A 82 18.84 -3.41 15.62
C SER A 82 17.73 -2.34 15.53
N TYR A 83 16.93 -2.40 14.50
CA TYR A 83 15.77 -1.50 14.37
C TYR A 83 14.60 -1.99 15.23
N LYS A 84 14.35 -3.30 15.28
CA LYS A 84 13.32 -3.88 16.16
C LYS A 84 13.59 -3.50 17.62
N GLU A 85 14.83 -3.58 18.07
CA GLU A 85 15.22 -3.17 19.43
C GLU A 85 14.94 -1.68 19.68
N ARG A 86 15.34 -0.79 18.76
CA ARG A 86 15.06 0.65 18.90
C ARG A 86 13.57 0.97 18.91
N MET A 87 12.80 0.29 18.07
CA MET A 87 11.33 0.47 18.03
C MET A 87 10.68 -0.07 19.30
N SER A 88 11.18 -1.19 19.82
CA SER A 88 10.72 -1.73 21.11
C SER A 88 10.99 -0.74 22.24
N ASP A 89 12.19 -0.18 22.31
CA ASP A 89 12.53 0.84 23.33
C ASP A 89 11.63 2.08 23.25
N VAL A 90 11.31 2.55 22.04
CA VAL A 90 10.39 3.67 21.85
C VAL A 90 8.98 3.28 22.28
N TYR A 91 8.54 2.09 21.89
CA TYR A 91 7.23 1.57 22.26
C TYR A 91 7.09 1.43 23.77
N ASP A 92 8.08 0.81 24.43
CA ASP A 92 8.06 0.57 25.87
C ASP A 92 8.07 1.87 26.70
N LYS A 93 8.84 2.87 26.23
CA LYS A 93 8.83 4.20 26.84
C LYS A 93 7.47 4.89 26.71
N LEU A 94 6.84 4.77 25.54
CA LEU A 94 5.50 5.33 25.32
C LEU A 94 4.43 4.55 26.07
N ASP A 95 4.50 3.21 26.09
CA ASP A 95 3.58 2.35 26.82
C ASP A 95 3.64 2.61 28.33
N ALA A 96 4.83 2.79 28.89
CA ALA A 96 5.01 3.16 30.29
C ALA A 96 4.38 4.52 30.66
N LEU A 97 4.36 5.48 29.71
CA LEU A 97 3.68 6.76 29.86
C LEU A 97 2.15 6.61 29.76
N VAL A 98 1.73 5.67 28.93
CA VAL A 98 0.34 5.38 28.58
C VAL A 98 -0.38 4.64 29.72
N GLN A 99 0.24 3.65 30.33
CA GLN A 99 -0.37 2.88 31.45
C GLN A 99 -0.85 3.77 32.61
N LYS A 100 -0.36 5.01 32.69
CA LYS A 100 -0.83 6.01 33.66
C LYS A 100 -2.11 6.74 33.23
N LYS A 101 -2.60 6.58 31.99
CA LYS A 101 -3.68 7.41 31.40
C LYS A 101 -4.74 6.67 30.60
N ASP A 102 -4.82 5.35 30.58
CA ASP A 102 -5.79 4.58 29.76
C ASP A 102 -5.76 4.91 28.23
N ILE A 103 -4.57 5.14 27.67
CA ILE A 103 -4.44 5.50 26.25
C ILE A 103 -4.50 4.24 25.36
N LYS A 104 -5.12 4.36 24.20
CA LYS A 104 -5.28 3.26 23.24
C LYS A 104 -3.96 2.98 22.48
N LYS A 105 -3.71 1.72 22.11
CA LYS A 105 -2.57 1.30 21.28
C LYS A 105 -2.38 2.17 20.03
N SER A 106 -3.48 2.63 19.41
CA SER A 106 -3.45 3.54 18.26
C SER A 106 -2.67 4.84 18.51
N GLU A 107 -2.74 5.38 19.72
CA GLU A 107 -2.05 6.62 20.08
C GLU A 107 -0.53 6.46 20.16
N ILE A 108 -0.05 5.26 20.49
CA ILE A 108 1.39 4.94 20.48
C ILE A 108 1.91 4.92 19.05
N ILE A 109 1.23 4.23 18.14
CA ILE A 109 1.66 4.11 16.74
C ILE A 109 1.52 5.41 15.96
N GLU A 110 0.69 6.33 16.43
CA GLU A 110 0.54 7.68 15.89
C GLU A 110 1.50 8.69 16.53
N HIS A 111 2.18 8.32 17.63
CA HIS A 111 3.06 9.24 18.33
C HIS A 111 4.24 9.70 17.44
N PRO A 112 4.60 11.01 17.44
CA PRO A 112 5.65 11.52 16.59
C PRO A 112 6.99 10.78 16.71
N SER A 113 7.40 10.39 17.93
CA SER A 113 8.65 9.66 18.13
C SER A 113 8.64 8.29 17.45
N TYR A 114 7.49 7.58 17.45
CA TYR A 114 7.33 6.31 16.77
C TYR A 114 7.34 6.49 15.25
N VAL A 115 6.53 7.43 14.75
CA VAL A 115 6.39 7.68 13.31
C VAL A 115 7.70 8.20 12.70
N ASN A 116 8.45 9.06 13.41
CA ASN A 116 9.73 9.57 12.95
C ASN A 116 10.79 8.46 12.81
N GLU A 117 10.88 7.56 13.81
CA GLU A 117 11.81 6.42 13.71
C GLU A 117 11.42 5.47 12.58
N LEU A 118 10.13 5.18 12.43
CA LEU A 118 9.62 4.35 11.34
C LEU A 118 9.92 4.97 9.97
N ALA A 119 9.67 6.26 9.80
CA ALA A 119 9.95 6.97 8.56
C ALA A 119 11.44 6.93 8.21
N ARG A 120 12.31 7.15 9.20
CA ARG A 120 13.77 7.11 9.03
C ARG A 120 14.25 5.73 8.58
N TYR A 121 13.70 4.67 9.19
CA TYR A 121 14.01 3.31 8.79
C TYR A 121 13.57 3.03 7.34
N ILE A 122 12.32 3.33 6.99
CA ILE A 122 11.78 3.10 5.64
C ILE A 122 12.62 3.83 4.59
N MET A 123 12.98 5.10 4.83
CA MET A 123 13.78 5.88 3.89
C MET A 123 15.19 5.29 3.72
N LYS A 124 15.81 4.84 4.82
CA LYS A 124 17.13 4.21 4.79
C LYS A 124 17.07 2.90 4.00
N ASP A 125 16.14 2.02 4.35
CA ASP A 125 15.98 0.70 3.77
C ASP A 125 15.70 0.78 2.26
N LEU A 126 14.75 1.61 1.83
CA LEU A 126 14.46 1.79 0.41
C LEU A 126 15.65 2.36 -0.37
N LYS A 127 16.41 3.28 0.25
CA LYS A 127 17.62 3.83 -0.35
C LYS A 127 18.69 2.76 -0.55
N GLU A 128 18.95 1.96 0.47
CA GLU A 128 19.91 0.85 0.42
C GLU A 128 19.48 -0.20 -0.61
N PHE A 129 18.18 -0.53 -0.64
CA PHE A 129 17.62 -1.46 -1.62
C PHE A 129 17.82 -0.97 -3.07
N ARG A 130 17.54 0.30 -3.36
CA ARG A 130 17.80 0.92 -4.67
C ARG A 130 19.29 0.86 -5.05
N GLN A 131 20.19 1.08 -4.08
CA GLN A 131 21.63 1.00 -4.30
C GLN A 131 22.07 -0.40 -4.68
N ILE A 132 21.59 -1.41 -3.94
CA ILE A 132 21.92 -2.82 -4.18
C ILE A 132 21.41 -3.27 -5.55
N GLN A 133 20.20 -2.86 -5.93
CA GLN A 133 19.60 -3.21 -7.21
C GLN A 133 20.14 -2.38 -8.39
N GLY A 134 20.82 -1.26 -8.12
CA GLY A 134 21.29 -0.33 -9.15
C GLY A 134 20.15 0.39 -9.89
N ASP A 135 18.95 0.43 -9.29
CA ASP A 135 17.74 1.02 -9.88
C ASP A 135 17.09 1.99 -8.89
N ASP A 136 17.17 3.28 -9.18
CA ASP A 136 16.62 4.37 -8.38
C ASP A 136 15.12 4.63 -8.68
N THR A 137 14.54 3.94 -9.66
CA THR A 137 13.12 4.04 -10.02
C THR A 137 12.23 3.12 -9.18
N LEU A 138 12.83 2.17 -8.44
CA LEU A 138 12.09 1.26 -7.59
C LEU A 138 11.25 2.02 -6.55
N GLY A 139 9.96 1.71 -6.51
CA GLY A 139 9.00 2.28 -5.57
C GLY A 139 8.79 1.39 -4.35
N GLY A 140 8.11 1.95 -3.35
CA GLY A 140 7.66 1.24 -2.15
C GLY A 140 6.21 1.58 -1.83
N MET A 141 5.54 0.72 -1.09
CA MET A 141 4.21 0.94 -0.55
C MET A 141 4.23 0.71 0.95
N VAL A 142 3.79 1.70 1.70
CA VAL A 142 3.66 1.62 3.16
C VAL A 142 2.19 1.49 3.52
N ILE A 143 1.85 0.42 4.22
CA ILE A 143 0.49 0.19 4.73
C ILE A 143 0.47 0.56 6.20
N CYS A 144 -0.35 1.55 6.55
CA CYS A 144 -0.51 2.04 7.92
C CYS A 144 -1.75 1.44 8.59
N GLU A 145 -1.72 1.33 9.91
CA GLU A 145 -2.85 0.84 10.70
C GLU A 145 -3.97 1.89 10.81
N THR A 146 -3.59 3.19 10.85
CA THR A 146 -4.54 4.29 10.95
C THR A 146 -4.29 5.37 9.91
N SER A 147 -5.35 6.11 9.56
CA SER A 147 -5.27 7.25 8.64
C SER A 147 -4.37 8.36 9.19
N GLU A 148 -4.35 8.55 10.50
CA GLU A 148 -3.51 9.57 11.14
C GLU A 148 -2.03 9.21 11.06
N GLN A 149 -1.66 7.94 11.29
CA GLN A 149 -0.30 7.46 11.08
C GLN A 149 0.14 7.68 9.63
N ALA A 150 -0.74 7.38 8.65
CA ALA A 150 -0.45 7.60 7.25
C ALA A 150 -0.20 9.07 6.91
N ARG A 151 -1.01 10.00 7.46
CA ARG A 151 -0.84 11.45 7.26
C ARG A 151 0.50 11.94 7.80
N ARG A 152 0.89 11.49 9.00
CA ARG A 152 2.15 11.90 9.63
C ARG A 152 3.35 11.37 8.85
N LEU A 153 3.34 10.11 8.42
CA LEU A 153 4.37 9.56 7.56
C LEU A 153 4.48 10.33 6.24
N TYR A 154 3.34 10.59 5.61
CA TYR A 154 3.29 11.35 4.37
C TYR A 154 3.92 12.74 4.54
N HIS A 155 3.60 13.45 5.64
CA HIS A 155 4.17 14.77 5.92
C HIS A 155 5.69 14.72 6.04
N ILE A 156 6.24 13.73 6.75
CA ILE A 156 7.69 13.54 6.88
C ILE A 156 8.34 13.29 5.52
N PHE A 157 7.73 12.45 4.66
CA PHE A 157 8.23 12.20 3.32
C PHE A 157 8.18 13.47 2.44
N GLN A 158 7.16 14.30 2.58
CA GLN A 158 7.06 15.58 1.88
C GLN A 158 8.15 16.55 2.33
N GLU A 159 8.37 16.69 3.62
CA GLU A 159 9.46 17.53 4.15
C GLU A 159 10.83 17.08 3.66
N GLU A 160 11.07 15.77 3.60
CA GLU A 160 12.31 15.23 3.04
C GLU A 160 12.41 15.52 1.53
N TRP A 161 11.32 15.35 0.78
CA TRP A 161 11.28 15.69 -0.65
C TRP A 161 11.61 17.16 -0.89
N GLU A 162 11.04 18.07 -0.11
CA GLU A 162 11.28 19.52 -0.23
C GLU A 162 12.74 19.91 0.00
N LYS A 163 13.43 19.23 0.91
CA LYS A 163 14.88 19.47 1.16
C LYS A 163 15.75 19.18 -0.07
N TYR A 164 15.29 18.29 -0.95
CA TYR A 164 16.04 17.90 -2.16
C TYR A 164 15.57 18.63 -3.42
N GLN A 165 14.62 19.57 -3.30
CA GLN A 165 14.22 20.36 -4.45
C GLN A 165 15.36 21.30 -4.84
N PRO A 166 15.80 21.29 -6.10
CA PRO A 166 16.85 22.16 -6.56
C PRO A 166 16.40 23.61 -6.43
N THR A 167 17.12 24.39 -5.64
CA THR A 167 16.85 25.82 -5.49
C THR A 167 17.26 26.55 -6.77
N PRO A 168 16.36 27.31 -7.40
CA PRO A 168 16.72 28.11 -8.57
C PRO A 168 17.85 29.08 -8.26
N ILE A 169 18.88 29.10 -9.10
CA ILE A 169 20.00 30.02 -8.94
C ILE A 169 19.58 31.36 -9.51
N LYS A 170 19.77 32.43 -8.73
CA LYS A 170 19.61 33.78 -9.23
C LYS A 170 20.88 34.17 -9.98
N VAL A 171 20.80 34.26 -11.31
CA VAL A 171 21.89 34.69 -12.18
C VAL A 171 21.71 36.19 -12.47
N LYS A 172 22.69 36.99 -12.13
CA LYS A 172 22.75 38.40 -12.56
C LYS A 172 23.33 38.45 -13.97
N LEU A 173 22.59 38.97 -14.89
CA LEU A 173 23.05 39.25 -16.26
C LEU A 173 23.92 40.52 -16.26
N PRO A 174 24.79 40.73 -17.29
CA PRO A 174 25.65 41.90 -17.42
C PRO A 174 24.91 43.25 -17.47
N ASP A 175 23.63 43.22 -17.84
CA ASP A 175 22.72 44.38 -17.87
C ASP A 175 22.12 44.73 -16.49
N GLY A 176 22.49 43.99 -15.43
CA GLY A 176 21.97 44.16 -14.08
C GLY A 176 20.65 43.44 -13.79
N THR A 177 20.02 42.81 -14.78
CA THR A 177 18.79 42.03 -14.59
C THR A 177 19.10 40.73 -13.86
N THR A 178 18.21 40.35 -12.93
CA THR A 178 18.30 39.04 -12.24
C THR A 178 17.30 38.08 -12.85
N VAL A 179 17.78 37.01 -13.46
CA VAL A 179 16.95 35.92 -13.95
C VAL A 179 17.11 34.67 -13.09
N LEU A 180 16.07 33.87 -13.01
CA LEU A 180 16.15 32.54 -12.42
C LEU A 180 16.78 31.61 -13.45
N GLY A 181 18.03 31.22 -13.20
CA GLY A 181 18.70 30.17 -13.98
C GLY A 181 18.20 28.80 -13.59
N GLU A 182 18.44 27.82 -14.46
CA GLU A 182 18.20 26.43 -14.13
C GLU A 182 18.99 26.06 -12.88
N PRO A 183 18.39 25.33 -11.93
CA PRO A 183 19.08 24.91 -10.74
C PRO A 183 20.28 24.05 -11.10
N LEU A 184 21.44 24.32 -10.50
CA LEU A 184 22.57 23.39 -10.59
C LEU A 184 22.10 22.07 -9.95
N VAL A 185 21.83 21.08 -10.78
CA VAL A 185 21.62 19.72 -10.30
C VAL A 185 22.94 19.29 -9.67
N ASP A 186 22.97 19.13 -8.36
CA ASP A 186 24.14 18.57 -7.70
C ASP A 186 24.30 17.12 -8.12
N TYR A 187 25.10 16.90 -9.17
CA TYR A 187 25.44 15.56 -9.68
C TYR A 187 26.11 14.67 -8.61
N LYS A 188 26.41 15.21 -7.44
CA LYS A 188 26.84 14.43 -6.28
C LYS A 188 25.69 13.75 -5.54
N CYS A 189 24.45 14.20 -5.76
CA CYS A 189 23.28 13.50 -5.23
C CYS A 189 23.02 12.24 -6.08
N LYS A 190 23.69 11.15 -5.71
CA LYS A 190 23.70 9.86 -6.42
C LYS A 190 22.33 9.15 -6.39
N TYR A 191 21.33 9.75 -5.75
CA TYR A 191 20.03 9.12 -5.54
C TYR A 191 18.89 10.08 -5.80
N ARG A 192 17.89 9.56 -6.54
CA ARG A 192 16.63 10.28 -6.76
C ARG A 192 15.88 10.43 -5.42
N PRO A 193 15.46 11.64 -5.04
CA PRO A 193 14.70 11.85 -3.81
C PRO A 193 13.39 11.08 -3.86
N LEU A 194 12.87 10.70 -2.68
CA LEU A 194 11.64 9.93 -2.53
C LEU A 194 10.43 10.86 -2.65
N LYS A 195 9.69 10.73 -3.75
CA LYS A 195 8.38 11.35 -3.89
C LYS A 195 7.33 10.43 -3.27
N ALA A 196 6.50 10.93 -2.36
CA ALA A 196 5.43 10.18 -1.74
C ALA A 196 4.04 10.64 -2.21
N GLY A 197 3.08 9.75 -2.22
CA GLY A 197 1.66 10.03 -2.37
C GLY A 197 0.89 9.30 -1.28
N ILE A 198 -0.23 9.87 -0.83
CA ILE A 198 -1.09 9.28 0.19
C ILE A 198 -2.43 8.90 -0.42
N ILE A 199 -2.93 7.72 -0.06
CA ILE A 199 -4.28 7.26 -0.42
C ILE A 199 -5.01 6.92 0.87
N LEU A 200 -6.11 7.64 1.14
CA LEU A 200 -6.95 7.43 2.32
C LEU A 200 -8.33 6.91 1.89
N HIS A 201 -8.85 5.97 2.67
CA HIS A 201 -10.17 5.38 2.37
C HIS A 201 -11.32 6.36 2.65
N ASP A 202 -11.19 7.15 3.71
CA ASP A 202 -12.31 7.87 4.30
C ASP A 202 -12.48 9.31 3.81
N THR A 203 -11.48 9.91 3.15
CA THR A 203 -11.48 11.34 2.83
C THR A 203 -11.28 11.67 1.38
N ASP A 204 -10.72 10.76 0.57
CA ASP A 204 -10.42 11.05 -0.81
C ASP A 204 -11.56 10.60 -1.72
N ASP A 205 -11.98 11.48 -2.62
CA ASP A 205 -12.89 11.09 -3.68
C ASP A 205 -12.22 10.15 -4.69
N LYS A 206 -13.03 9.51 -5.51
CA LYS A 206 -12.55 8.52 -6.50
C LYS A 206 -11.64 9.15 -7.57
N GLU A 207 -11.82 10.44 -7.87
CA GLU A 207 -11.05 11.13 -8.91
C GLU A 207 -9.68 11.52 -8.40
N THR A 208 -9.58 12.05 -7.20
CA THR A 208 -8.32 12.35 -6.50
C THR A 208 -7.43 11.12 -6.39
N ARG A 209 -7.99 9.97 -5.99
CA ARG A 209 -7.24 8.70 -5.93
C ARG A 209 -6.71 8.27 -7.30
N LYS A 210 -7.52 8.41 -8.35
CA LYS A 210 -7.09 8.08 -9.72
C LYS A 210 -5.96 9.00 -10.19
N GLN A 211 -6.01 10.27 -9.82
CA GLN A 211 -4.97 11.23 -10.18
C GLN A 211 -3.66 10.89 -9.49
N ILE A 212 -3.68 10.62 -8.17
CA ILE A 212 -2.51 10.19 -7.41
C ILE A 212 -1.86 8.95 -8.05
N VAL A 213 -2.66 7.95 -8.42
CA VAL A 213 -2.15 6.74 -9.09
C VAL A 213 -1.51 7.04 -10.45
N LYS A 214 -2.05 8.01 -11.21
CA LYS A 214 -1.46 8.44 -12.49
C LYS A 214 -0.12 9.14 -12.31
N ASP A 215 0.00 9.96 -11.26
CA ASP A 215 1.21 10.73 -10.98
C ASP A 215 2.38 9.84 -10.52
N PHE A 216 2.09 8.58 -10.16
CA PHE A 216 3.07 7.56 -9.79
C PHE A 216 3.49 6.63 -10.95
N LYS A 217 2.87 6.73 -12.09
CA LYS A 217 3.28 6.00 -13.30
C LYS A 217 4.28 6.81 -14.10
#